data_7c7f013cda0fbe1b19d53d00c37738df
#
_entry.id   7c7f013cda0fbe1b19d53d00c37738df
#
_cell.length_a   1.000
_cell.length_b   1.000
_cell.length_c   1.000
_cell.angle_alpha   90.00
_cell.angle_beta   90.00
_cell.angle_gamma   90.00
#
_symmetry.space_group_name_H-M   'P 1'
#
loop_
_entity.id
_entity.type
_entity.pdbx_description
1 polymer ?
#
loop_
_entity_poly.entity_id
_entity_poly.type
_entity_poly.pdbx_seq_one_letter_code
_entity_poly.pdbx_strand_id
1 'polypeptide(L)'
;DFPALCLDNPVAYLDNACVTLRPHSVINAISDYYVHSPGCGGRSVHRYGTAVSKTIANSRKTLAGFFNAPSVNEVIFTRNATHSLNQVAKGLHWSKGDVVLTTDREHNSNLVPWLQLEEEQGIDHRVVPSNADNTFDLEAFEAMCADAGNRLRMVSVSQVGNLDGVETPIREITKI
;
A
#
# COMPACT_ATOMS: atom_id res chain seq x y z
N ASP A 1 -19.58 -15.56 -5.48
CA ASP A 1 -18.57 -14.89 -6.29
C ASP A 1 -17.16 -15.47 -6.12
N PHE A 2 -16.85 -16.12 -4.99
CA PHE A 2 -15.54 -16.68 -4.65
C PHE A 2 -15.55 -18.20 -4.78
N PRO A 3 -14.92 -18.79 -5.80
CA PRO A 3 -14.99 -20.24 -6.03
C PRO A 3 -14.40 -21.05 -4.88
N ALA A 4 -13.38 -20.54 -4.17
CA ALA A 4 -12.81 -21.24 -3.03
C ALA A 4 -13.78 -21.45 -1.86
N LEU A 5 -14.89 -20.69 -1.79
CA LEU A 5 -15.94 -20.82 -0.77
C LEU A 5 -17.13 -21.68 -1.27
N CYS A 6 -17.13 -22.11 -2.54
CA CYS A 6 -18.20 -22.86 -3.16
C CYS A 6 -17.88 -24.37 -3.28
N LEU A 7 -16.96 -24.87 -2.45
CA LEU A 7 -16.59 -26.29 -2.40
C LEU A 7 -17.62 -27.09 -1.60
N ASP A 8 -17.69 -28.40 -1.82
CA ASP A 8 -18.63 -29.32 -1.14
C ASP A 8 -18.55 -29.26 0.39
N ASN A 9 -17.39 -28.85 0.91
CA ASN A 9 -17.16 -28.67 2.35
C ASN A 9 -16.55 -27.27 2.62
N PRO A 10 -17.39 -26.21 2.58
CA PRO A 10 -16.92 -24.84 2.69
C PRO A 10 -16.33 -24.56 4.09
N VAL A 11 -15.22 -23.85 4.12
CA VAL A 11 -14.57 -23.40 5.35
C VAL A 11 -14.95 -21.97 5.67
N ALA A 12 -15.01 -21.61 6.96
CA ALA A 12 -15.05 -20.22 7.39
C ALA A 12 -13.64 -19.62 7.17
N TYR A 13 -13.47 -18.84 6.11
CA TYR A 13 -12.18 -18.23 5.78
C TYR A 13 -12.01 -16.88 6.50
N LEU A 14 -11.06 -16.82 7.43
CA LEU A 14 -10.81 -15.65 8.29
C LEU A 14 -9.41 -15.06 8.09
N ASP A 15 -8.66 -15.53 7.08
CA ASP A 15 -7.26 -15.12 6.85
C ASP A 15 -7.10 -14.19 5.64
N ASN A 16 -8.04 -13.26 5.44
CA ASN A 16 -7.95 -12.27 4.36
C ASN A 16 -6.78 -11.28 4.56
N ALA A 17 -6.28 -11.12 5.78
CA ALA A 17 -5.10 -10.30 6.06
C ALA A 17 -3.84 -10.86 5.39
N CYS A 18 -3.69 -12.18 5.32
CA CYS A 18 -2.61 -12.85 4.63
C CYS A 18 -2.86 -12.95 3.12
N VAL A 19 -3.99 -13.56 2.74
CA VAL A 19 -4.36 -13.76 1.33
C VAL A 19 -5.85 -13.52 1.13
N THR A 20 -6.20 -12.46 0.44
CA THR A 20 -7.59 -12.23 0.00
C THR A 20 -7.98 -13.23 -1.09
N LEU A 21 -9.12 -13.90 -0.93
CA LEU A 21 -9.66 -14.81 -1.94
C LEU A 21 -9.93 -14.09 -3.26
N ARG A 22 -9.79 -14.79 -4.38
CA ARG A 22 -10.00 -14.25 -5.72
C ARG A 22 -11.42 -14.53 -6.19
N PRO A 23 -12.22 -13.51 -6.56
CA PRO A 23 -13.51 -13.72 -7.19
C PRO A 23 -13.35 -14.24 -8.63
N HIS A 24 -14.39 -14.88 -9.15
CA HIS A 24 -14.43 -15.38 -10.53
C HIS A 24 -14.03 -14.31 -11.56
N SER A 25 -14.46 -13.06 -11.36
CA SER A 25 -14.11 -11.95 -12.27
C SER A 25 -12.61 -11.73 -12.41
N VAL A 26 -11.84 -11.84 -11.32
CA VAL A 26 -10.38 -11.71 -11.34
C VAL A 26 -9.71 -12.92 -11.99
N ILE A 27 -10.17 -14.13 -11.65
CA ILE A 27 -9.65 -15.39 -12.23
C ILE A 27 -9.87 -15.39 -13.74
N ASN A 28 -11.09 -15.06 -14.18
CA ASN A 28 -11.44 -15.01 -15.59
C ASN A 28 -10.63 -13.95 -16.35
N ALA A 29 -10.46 -12.76 -15.79
CA ALA A 29 -9.66 -11.70 -16.42
C ALA A 29 -8.20 -12.11 -16.63
N ILE A 30 -7.59 -12.84 -15.69
CA ILE A 30 -6.23 -13.38 -15.82
C ILE A 30 -6.20 -14.47 -16.90
N SER A 31 -7.15 -15.39 -16.90
CA SER A 31 -7.27 -16.46 -17.91
C SER A 31 -7.48 -15.88 -19.31
N ASP A 32 -8.37 -14.90 -19.45
CA ASP A 32 -8.66 -14.22 -20.72
C ASP A 32 -7.43 -13.51 -21.28
N TYR A 33 -6.62 -12.90 -20.45
CA TYR A 33 -5.35 -12.33 -20.89
C TYR A 33 -4.45 -13.39 -21.53
N TYR A 34 -4.23 -14.52 -20.87
CA TYR A 34 -3.36 -15.58 -21.38
C TYR A 34 -3.92 -16.28 -22.63
N VAL A 35 -5.22 -16.47 -22.69
CA VAL A 35 -5.88 -17.20 -23.79
C VAL A 35 -6.07 -16.30 -25.03
N HIS A 36 -6.50 -15.05 -24.86
CA HIS A 36 -7.01 -14.25 -25.97
C HIS A 36 -6.09 -13.08 -26.37
N SER A 37 -5.27 -12.56 -25.46
CA SER A 37 -4.47 -11.36 -25.73
C SER A 37 -3.13 -11.30 -25.01
N PRO A 38 -2.32 -12.38 -25.05
CA PRO A 38 -0.99 -12.38 -24.45
C PRO A 38 -0.08 -11.44 -25.24
N GLY A 39 0.24 -10.28 -24.69
CA GLY A 39 1.03 -9.28 -25.39
C GLY A 39 1.78 -8.35 -24.47
N CYS A 40 2.78 -7.67 -25.01
CA CYS A 40 3.55 -6.66 -24.31
C CYS A 40 2.89 -5.28 -24.51
N GLY A 41 2.40 -4.69 -23.43
CA GLY A 41 1.84 -3.33 -23.46
C GLY A 41 2.92 -2.26 -23.63
N GLY A 42 2.57 -1.16 -24.29
CA GLY A 42 3.40 0.04 -24.43
C GLY A 42 4.50 0.01 -25.49
N ARG A 43 4.91 -1.16 -25.96
CA ARG A 43 6.00 -1.31 -26.95
C ARG A 43 5.58 -1.93 -28.26
N SER A 44 4.47 -2.67 -28.27
CA SER A 44 4.02 -3.43 -29.43
C SER A 44 2.78 -2.80 -30.04
N VAL A 45 2.81 -2.61 -31.36
CA VAL A 45 1.69 -2.02 -32.12
C VAL A 45 0.75 -3.04 -32.74
N HIS A 46 1.04 -4.34 -32.56
CA HIS A 46 0.13 -5.39 -33.02
C HIS A 46 -1.10 -5.53 -32.12
N ARG A 47 -2.12 -6.24 -32.58
CA ARG A 47 -3.42 -6.38 -31.96
C ARG A 47 -3.36 -6.67 -30.45
N TYR A 48 -2.54 -7.62 -30.01
CA TYR A 48 -2.47 -8.01 -28.59
C TYR A 48 -1.78 -6.93 -27.75
N GLY A 49 -0.68 -6.34 -28.21
CA GLY A 49 0.00 -5.26 -27.50
C GLY A 49 -0.88 -4.03 -27.34
N THR A 50 -1.67 -3.70 -28.36
CA THR A 50 -2.65 -2.60 -28.30
C THR A 50 -3.76 -2.91 -27.27
N ALA A 51 -4.29 -4.14 -27.26
CA ALA A 51 -5.31 -4.57 -26.31
C ALA A 51 -4.81 -4.44 -24.86
N VAL A 52 -3.59 -4.93 -24.57
CA VAL A 52 -2.98 -4.84 -23.24
C VAL A 52 -2.75 -3.38 -22.83
N SER A 53 -2.22 -2.55 -23.72
CA SER A 53 -2.01 -1.12 -23.46
C SER A 53 -3.31 -0.41 -23.09
N LYS A 54 -4.40 -0.70 -23.81
CA LYS A 54 -5.73 -0.17 -23.53
C LYS A 54 -6.27 -0.64 -22.16
N THR A 55 -6.09 -1.92 -21.83
CA THR A 55 -6.50 -2.48 -20.53
C THR A 55 -5.77 -1.79 -19.38
N ILE A 56 -4.45 -1.64 -19.48
CA ILE A 56 -3.64 -0.95 -18.45
C ILE A 56 -4.09 0.51 -18.28
N ALA A 57 -4.29 1.22 -19.40
CA ALA A 57 -4.73 2.61 -19.35
C ALA A 57 -6.12 2.77 -18.71
N ASN A 58 -7.07 1.90 -19.06
CA ASN A 58 -8.40 1.89 -18.48
C ASN A 58 -8.38 1.56 -16.98
N SER A 59 -7.60 0.55 -16.58
CA SER A 59 -7.46 0.17 -15.16
C SER A 59 -6.87 1.34 -14.36
N ARG A 60 -5.86 2.02 -14.89
CA ARG A 60 -5.27 3.20 -14.25
C ARG A 60 -6.28 4.34 -14.10
N LYS A 61 -7.11 4.59 -15.12
CA LYS A 61 -8.18 5.58 -15.07
C LYS A 61 -9.24 5.23 -14.03
N THR A 62 -9.64 3.96 -13.96
CA THR A 62 -10.62 3.48 -12.96
C THR A 62 -10.09 3.68 -11.54
N LEU A 63 -8.84 3.31 -11.28
CA LEU A 63 -8.21 3.48 -9.96
C LEU A 63 -8.01 4.95 -9.61
N ALA A 64 -7.60 5.80 -10.55
CA ALA A 64 -7.51 7.24 -10.32
C ALA A 64 -8.87 7.82 -9.89
N GLY A 65 -9.96 7.42 -10.57
CA GLY A 65 -11.32 7.83 -10.17
C GLY A 65 -11.73 7.29 -8.81
N PHE A 66 -11.40 6.04 -8.49
CA PHE A 66 -11.73 5.43 -7.20
C PHE A 66 -11.02 6.13 -6.02
N PHE A 67 -9.76 6.48 -6.19
CA PHE A 67 -8.96 7.18 -5.18
C PHE A 67 -9.08 8.71 -5.24
N ASN A 68 -9.90 9.25 -6.14
CA ASN A 68 -10.00 10.68 -6.37
C ASN A 68 -8.65 11.35 -6.67
N ALA A 69 -7.79 10.65 -7.37
CA ALA A 69 -6.49 11.18 -7.77
C ALA A 69 -6.66 12.21 -8.90
N PRO A 70 -6.00 13.38 -8.83
CA PRO A 70 -6.09 14.43 -9.84
C PRO A 70 -5.63 14.00 -11.23
N SER A 71 -4.71 13.02 -11.30
CA SER A 71 -4.13 12.54 -12.55
C SER A 71 -3.97 11.02 -12.56
N VAL A 72 -4.16 10.41 -13.72
CA VAL A 72 -3.84 8.99 -13.96
C VAL A 72 -2.34 8.71 -13.78
N ASN A 73 -1.48 9.72 -13.89
CA ASN A 73 -0.04 9.59 -13.69
C ASN A 73 0.36 9.39 -12.23
N GLU A 74 -0.56 9.62 -11.29
CA GLU A 74 -0.36 9.36 -9.86
C GLU A 74 -0.60 7.89 -9.49
N VAL A 75 -1.10 7.08 -10.43
CA VAL A 75 -1.36 5.67 -10.21
C VAL A 75 -0.22 4.83 -10.79
N ILE A 76 0.52 4.16 -9.92
CA ILE A 76 1.62 3.26 -10.27
C ILE A 76 1.25 1.83 -9.89
N PHE A 77 1.35 0.90 -10.84
CA PHE A 77 1.15 -0.53 -10.57
C PHE A 77 2.44 -1.15 -10.04
N THR A 78 2.34 -1.82 -8.91
CA THR A 78 3.43 -2.56 -8.28
C THR A 78 3.01 -4.02 -8.05
N ARG A 79 3.94 -4.87 -7.62
CA ARG A 79 3.64 -6.28 -7.36
C ARG A 79 2.84 -6.48 -6.07
N ASN A 80 3.11 -5.67 -5.05
CA ASN A 80 2.48 -5.73 -3.72
C ASN A 80 2.84 -4.49 -2.90
N ALA A 81 2.26 -4.34 -1.71
CA ALA A 81 2.54 -3.23 -0.80
C ALA A 81 4.02 -3.15 -0.40
N THR A 82 4.68 -4.28 -0.15
CA THR A 82 6.12 -4.30 0.16
C THR A 82 6.95 -3.64 -0.94
N HIS A 83 6.64 -3.95 -2.22
CA HIS A 83 7.32 -3.31 -3.35
C HIS A 83 7.03 -1.80 -3.40
N SER A 84 5.77 -1.40 -3.17
CA SER A 84 5.38 0.03 -3.16
C SER A 84 6.12 0.81 -2.09
N LEU A 85 6.15 0.32 -0.86
CA LEU A 85 6.81 0.97 0.27
C LEU A 85 8.32 1.09 0.06
N ASN A 86 8.97 0.02 -0.41
CA ASN A 86 10.40 0.07 -0.77
C ASN A 86 10.68 1.04 -1.93
N GLN A 87 9.77 1.15 -2.89
CA GLN A 87 9.90 2.09 -4.01
C GLN A 87 9.83 3.55 -3.53
N VAL A 88 8.95 3.85 -2.58
CA VAL A 88 8.88 5.17 -1.93
C VAL A 88 10.14 5.41 -1.10
N ALA A 89 10.48 4.48 -0.21
CA ALA A 89 11.62 4.60 0.69
C ALA A 89 12.95 4.85 -0.07
N LYS A 90 13.20 4.08 -1.15
CA LYS A 90 14.43 4.18 -1.95
C LYS A 90 14.37 5.21 -3.07
N GLY A 91 13.18 5.69 -3.42
CA GLY A 91 12.97 6.66 -4.49
C GLY A 91 13.05 8.12 -4.05
N LEU A 92 12.96 8.38 -2.76
CA LEU A 92 13.09 9.72 -2.20
C LEU A 92 14.55 10.04 -1.83
N HIS A 93 14.90 11.32 -1.85
CA HIS A 93 16.17 11.79 -1.32
C HIS A 93 16.03 12.06 0.17
N TRP A 94 16.90 11.43 0.96
CA TRP A 94 16.95 11.56 2.40
C TRP A 94 18.22 12.29 2.84
N SER A 95 18.08 13.08 3.88
CA SER A 95 19.19 13.70 4.59
C SER A 95 19.34 13.07 5.98
N LYS A 96 20.56 13.03 6.48
CA LYS A 96 20.80 12.57 7.85
C LYS A 96 19.98 13.38 8.85
N GLY A 97 19.20 12.69 9.69
CA GLY A 97 18.32 13.30 10.68
C GLY A 97 16.93 13.68 10.18
N ASP A 98 16.61 13.41 8.90
CA ASP A 98 15.20 13.43 8.42
C ASP A 98 14.38 12.46 9.25
N VAL A 99 13.19 12.88 9.72
CA VAL A 99 12.35 12.08 10.59
C VAL A 99 11.29 11.33 9.77
N VAL A 100 11.16 10.05 10.07
CA VAL A 100 10.07 9.19 9.58
C VAL A 100 9.28 8.68 10.76
N LEU A 101 7.95 8.88 10.78
CA LEU A 101 7.06 8.35 11.79
C LEU A 101 6.30 7.13 11.26
N THR A 102 6.30 6.05 12.04
CA THR A 102 5.42 4.88 11.85
C THR A 102 4.66 4.60 13.14
N THR A 103 3.83 3.55 13.17
CA THR A 103 3.20 3.10 14.41
C THR A 103 3.87 1.83 14.94
N ASP A 104 3.65 1.49 16.19
CA ASP A 104 4.08 0.24 16.82
C ASP A 104 3.28 -0.99 16.34
N ARG A 105 2.29 -0.78 15.46
CA ARG A 105 1.39 -1.82 14.92
C ARG A 105 1.56 -2.05 13.42
N GLU A 106 2.66 -1.56 12.85
CA GLU A 106 2.90 -1.70 11.43
C GLU A 106 3.26 -3.14 11.04
N HIS A 107 2.79 -3.53 9.86
CA HIS A 107 3.28 -4.74 9.20
C HIS A 107 4.76 -4.56 8.83
N ASN A 108 5.55 -5.65 8.86
CA ASN A 108 6.98 -5.62 8.53
C ASN A 108 7.29 -4.93 7.19
N SER A 109 6.38 -4.99 6.21
CA SER A 109 6.54 -4.30 4.93
C SER A 109 6.59 -2.78 5.07
N ASN A 110 5.99 -2.23 6.13
CA ASN A 110 5.99 -0.78 6.45
C ASN A 110 6.92 -0.43 7.62
N LEU A 111 7.67 -1.35 8.15
CA LEU A 111 8.65 -1.13 9.20
C LEU A 111 10.09 -1.27 8.66
N VAL A 112 10.39 -2.41 8.05
CA VAL A 112 11.76 -2.77 7.65
C VAL A 112 12.41 -1.77 6.69
N PRO A 113 11.72 -1.19 5.68
CA PRO A 113 12.35 -0.21 4.80
C PRO A 113 12.89 1.05 5.53
N TRP A 114 12.20 1.47 6.59
CA TRP A 114 12.60 2.65 7.39
C TRP A 114 13.78 2.34 8.30
N LEU A 115 13.81 1.15 8.93
CA LEU A 115 14.97 0.67 9.69
C LEU A 115 16.22 0.54 8.82
N GLN A 116 16.08 0.08 7.57
CA GLN A 116 17.19 0.05 6.61
C GLN A 116 17.70 1.45 6.28
N LEU A 117 16.82 2.43 6.03
CA LEU A 117 17.20 3.80 5.76
C LEU A 117 17.87 4.47 6.97
N GLU A 118 17.43 4.15 8.19
CA GLU A 118 18.08 4.61 9.41
C GLU A 118 19.53 4.13 9.47
N GLU A 119 19.78 2.84 9.19
CA GLU A 119 21.11 2.26 9.16
C GLU A 119 21.97 2.80 8.00
N GLU A 120 21.40 2.87 6.79
CA GLU A 120 22.13 3.18 5.56
C GLU A 120 22.37 4.69 5.35
N GLN A 121 21.41 5.53 5.75
CA GLN A 121 21.40 6.96 5.45
C GLN A 121 21.31 7.86 6.69
N GLY A 122 21.09 7.27 7.87
CA GLY A 122 21.04 7.99 9.14
C GLY A 122 19.80 8.86 9.30
N ILE A 123 18.66 8.46 8.73
CA ILE A 123 17.37 9.05 9.09
C ILE A 123 17.06 8.74 10.56
N ASP A 124 16.12 9.47 11.14
CA ASP A 124 15.62 9.27 12.48
C ASP A 124 14.23 8.61 12.41
N HIS A 125 14.20 7.27 12.49
CA HIS A 125 12.96 6.53 12.48
C HIS A 125 12.36 6.47 13.87
N ARG A 126 11.13 6.93 14.01
CA ARG A 126 10.42 7.00 15.28
C ARG A 126 9.08 6.28 15.20
N VAL A 127 8.72 5.64 16.31
CA VAL A 127 7.50 4.83 16.41
C VAL A 127 6.51 5.52 17.33
N VAL A 128 5.34 5.85 16.81
CA VAL A 128 4.21 6.37 17.59
C VAL A 128 3.60 5.21 18.36
N PRO A 129 3.50 5.30 19.70
CA PRO A 129 2.93 4.24 20.51
C PRO A 129 1.42 4.14 20.31
N SER A 130 0.86 2.98 20.67
CA SER A 130 -0.58 2.81 20.83
C SER A 130 -1.01 3.11 22.27
N ASN A 131 -2.28 3.47 22.45
CA ASN A 131 -2.94 3.52 23.74
C ASN A 131 -3.06 2.13 24.38
N ALA A 132 -3.38 2.06 25.66
CA ALA A 132 -3.54 0.80 26.39
C ALA A 132 -4.66 -0.12 25.82
N ASP A 133 -5.62 0.45 25.10
CA ASP A 133 -6.69 -0.27 24.40
C ASP A 133 -6.35 -0.60 22.93
N ASN A 134 -5.09 -0.43 22.53
CA ASN A 134 -4.57 -0.60 21.19
C ASN A 134 -5.04 0.41 20.14
N THR A 135 -5.76 1.46 20.51
CA THR A 135 -6.07 2.56 19.59
C THR A 135 -4.84 3.43 19.32
N PHE A 136 -4.86 4.19 18.21
CA PHE A 136 -3.78 5.12 17.87
C PHE A 136 -3.71 6.26 18.89
N ASP A 137 -2.51 6.53 19.42
CA ASP A 137 -2.27 7.66 20.33
C ASP A 137 -2.02 8.95 19.52
N LEU A 138 -3.11 9.72 19.33
CA LEU A 138 -3.07 10.96 18.56
C LEU A 138 -2.27 12.06 19.30
N GLU A 139 -2.33 12.09 20.63
CA GLU A 139 -1.60 13.07 21.43
C GLU A 139 -0.08 12.86 21.34
N ALA A 140 0.35 11.60 21.47
CA ALA A 140 1.75 11.25 21.26
C ALA A 140 2.21 11.56 19.83
N PHE A 141 1.37 11.31 18.81
CA PHE A 141 1.66 11.65 17.42
C PHE A 141 1.88 13.15 17.22
N GLU A 142 0.96 13.99 17.74
CA GLU A 142 1.07 15.46 17.66
C GLU A 142 2.36 15.96 18.34
N ALA A 143 2.68 15.43 19.53
CA ALA A 143 3.91 15.78 20.23
C ALA A 143 5.17 15.39 19.43
N MET A 144 5.17 14.20 18.80
CA MET A 144 6.30 13.74 17.98
C MET A 144 6.44 14.56 16.69
N CYS A 145 5.34 14.98 16.07
CA CYS A 145 5.36 15.88 14.92
C CYS A 145 5.94 17.24 15.30
N ALA A 146 5.52 17.80 16.44
CA ALA A 146 6.02 19.08 16.94
C ALA A 146 7.51 19.03 17.26
N ASP A 147 7.99 17.95 17.90
CA ASP A 147 9.43 17.75 18.18
C ASP A 147 10.27 17.56 16.89
N ALA A 148 9.74 16.83 15.92
CA ALA A 148 10.41 16.66 14.63
C ALA A 148 10.51 17.98 13.86
N GLY A 149 9.49 18.82 13.90
CA GLY A 149 9.42 20.10 13.21
C GLY A 149 9.75 19.97 11.72
N ASN A 150 10.63 20.79 11.21
CA ASN A 150 11.02 20.81 9.80
C ASN A 150 11.80 19.56 9.34
N ARG A 151 12.19 18.67 10.26
CA ARG A 151 12.83 17.39 9.94
C ARG A 151 11.82 16.30 9.60
N LEU A 152 10.52 16.48 9.90
CA LEU A 152 9.50 15.51 9.54
C LEU A 152 9.36 15.43 8.02
N ARG A 153 9.73 14.27 7.46
CA ARG A 153 9.71 14.03 6.01
C ARG A 153 8.64 13.04 5.60
N MET A 154 8.29 12.10 6.48
CA MET A 154 7.34 11.04 6.15
C MET A 154 6.57 10.61 7.38
N VAL A 155 5.28 10.39 7.20
CA VAL A 155 4.42 9.60 8.08
C VAL A 155 3.94 8.40 7.28
N SER A 156 4.27 7.19 7.74
CA SER A 156 3.94 5.95 7.04
C SER A 156 3.17 5.03 7.97
N VAL A 157 1.86 4.95 7.78
CA VAL A 157 0.95 4.26 8.69
C VAL A 157 -0.05 3.40 7.91
N SER A 158 -0.41 2.26 8.48
CA SER A 158 -1.51 1.43 7.99
C SER A 158 -2.85 2.02 8.41
N GLN A 159 -3.81 2.13 7.49
CA GLN A 159 -5.15 2.64 7.82
C GLN A 159 -5.90 1.69 8.74
N VAL A 160 -5.75 0.38 8.55
CA VAL A 160 -6.39 -0.66 9.36
C VAL A 160 -5.34 -1.72 9.71
N GLY A 161 -5.22 -2.02 11.00
CA GLY A 161 -4.33 -3.06 11.49
C GLY A 161 -4.69 -4.43 10.92
N ASN A 162 -3.71 -5.14 10.34
CA ASN A 162 -3.92 -6.45 9.73
C ASN A 162 -4.14 -7.57 10.77
N LEU A 163 -3.76 -7.36 12.02
CA LEU A 163 -3.89 -8.35 13.10
C LEU A 163 -5.21 -8.22 13.86
N ASP A 164 -5.65 -7.01 14.12
CA ASP A 164 -6.75 -6.71 15.05
C ASP A 164 -7.89 -5.89 14.43
N GLY A 165 -7.67 -5.33 13.23
CA GLY A 165 -8.67 -4.51 12.56
C GLY A 165 -8.86 -3.12 13.16
N VAL A 166 -7.97 -2.67 14.03
CA VAL A 166 -8.03 -1.32 14.61
C VAL A 166 -7.76 -0.28 13.53
N GLU A 167 -8.62 0.73 13.44
CA GLU A 167 -8.53 1.80 12.45
C GLU A 167 -7.64 2.94 12.96
N THR A 168 -6.70 3.36 12.14
CA THR A 168 -5.87 4.55 12.36
C THR A 168 -6.64 5.80 11.91
N PRO A 169 -6.69 6.89 12.69
CA PRO A 169 -7.46 8.09 12.39
C PRO A 169 -6.77 8.95 11.30
N ILE A 170 -6.73 8.45 10.06
CA ILE A 170 -5.99 9.08 8.94
C ILE A 170 -6.43 10.53 8.67
N ARG A 171 -7.72 10.84 8.86
CA ARG A 171 -8.24 12.20 8.64
C ARG A 171 -7.69 13.21 9.64
N GLU A 172 -7.50 12.79 10.87
CA GLU A 172 -6.94 13.59 11.96
C GLU A 172 -5.43 13.76 11.73
N ILE A 173 -4.72 12.66 11.45
CA ILE A 173 -3.29 12.65 11.14
C ILE A 173 -2.95 13.60 10.00
N THR A 174 -3.76 13.65 8.94
CA THR A 174 -3.49 14.50 7.77
C THR A 174 -3.77 15.99 7.98
N LYS A 175 -4.32 16.41 9.13
CA LYS A 175 -4.56 17.81 9.48
C LYS A 175 -3.44 18.41 10.33
N ILE A 176 -2.67 17.57 10.95
CA ILE A 176 -1.49 17.92 11.75
C ILE A 176 -0.28 18.09 10.83
#